data_ca15199d9bb435ccddc5bdd54aec7a5c
#
_entry.id   ca15199d9bb435ccddc5bdd54aec7a5c
#
_cell.length_a   1.000
_cell.length_b   1.000
_cell.length_c   1.000
_cell.angle_alpha   90.00
_cell.angle_beta   90.00
_cell.angle_gamma   90.00
#
_symmetry.space_group_name_H-M   'P 1'
#
loop_
_entity.id
_entity.type
_entity.pdbx_description
1 polymer ?
#
loop_
_entity_poly.entity_id
_entity_poly.type
_entity_poly.pdbx_seq_one_letter_code
_entity_poly.pdbx_strand_id
1 'polypeptide(L)'
;SAVKNGKSSTVVTKFSRTAMGSFENDLGTTYAEIDLTNQRMWMYKDGKIVVATDVVTGKPDGEHDTPQGTYKLKYKEKNATLKGANYSTPVAWWMPFNGDIGMHDATWQPTFGGDRYIKHGSHGCVNLPLDKAASIFNYAVVNMPVVCYYHAKAENPSASNTSTETTTQTTTKAS
;
A
#
# COMPACT_ATOMS: atom_id res chain seq x y z
N SER A 1 2.31 0.94 19.80
CA SER A 1 2.23 1.33 19.69
C SER A 1 2.15 1.79 19.32
N ALA A 2 2.19 1.97 18.99
CA ALA A 2 2.14 2.21 18.62
C ALA A 2 2.03 2.97 18.52
N VAL A 3 2.13 3.47 18.32
CA VAL A 3 2.12 4.14 18.17
C VAL A 3 2.71 4.73 18.41
N LYS A 4 3.52 4.96 18.49
CA LYS A 4 4.04 5.44 18.70
C LYS A 4 4.75 5.95 18.41
N ASN A 5 5.17 6.35 18.23
CA ASN A 5 5.76 6.78 18.00
C ASN A 5 5.86 6.74 17.29
N GLY A 6 5.95 6.97 17.16
CA GLY A 6 6.17 6.84 16.29
C GLY A 6 5.52 5.89 15.91
N LYS A 7 5.24 5.46 15.90
CA LYS A 7 4.69 4.64 15.59
C LYS A 7 3.56 4.91 14.84
N SER A 8 3.37 5.78 13.89
CA SER A 8 2.22 6.01 13.12
C SER A 8 1.91 4.85 12.21
N SER A 9 2.87 4.16 11.77
CA SER A 9 2.58 3.02 10.93
C SER A 9 1.82 1.96 11.70
N THR A 10 2.10 1.84 12.98
CA THR A 10 1.37 0.88 13.76
C THR A 10 -0.11 1.27 13.87
N VAL A 11 -0.35 2.56 14.01
CA VAL A 11 -1.72 3.01 14.10
C VAL A 11 -2.45 2.78 12.77
N VAL A 12 -1.77 3.06 11.65
CA VAL A 12 -2.40 2.85 10.37
C VAL A 12 -2.71 1.38 10.14
N THR A 13 -1.79 0.52 10.52
CA THR A 13 -2.02 -0.89 10.35
C THR A 13 -3.24 -1.36 11.12
N LYS A 14 -3.36 -0.86 12.36
CA LYS A 14 -4.48 -1.25 13.13
C LYS A 14 -5.76 -0.76 12.52
N PHE A 15 -5.78 0.46 12.02
CA PHE A 15 -6.96 1.02 11.42
C PHE A 15 -7.32 0.24 10.14
N SER A 16 -6.38 -0.11 9.33
CA SER A 16 -6.70 -0.80 8.10
C SER A 16 -7.24 -2.19 8.37
N ARG A 17 -6.74 -2.87 9.38
CA ARG A 17 -7.29 -4.17 9.69
C ARG A 17 -8.74 -4.04 10.11
N THR A 18 -9.04 -3.00 10.88
CA THR A 18 -10.41 -2.78 11.31
C THR A 18 -11.29 -2.47 10.11
N ALA A 19 -10.80 -1.68 9.19
CA ALA A 19 -11.59 -1.31 8.03
C ALA A 19 -11.91 -2.51 7.14
N MET A 20 -11.05 -3.50 7.12
CA MET A 20 -11.28 -4.67 6.29
C MET A 20 -11.89 -5.84 7.06
N GLY A 21 -12.27 -5.62 8.30
CA GLY A 21 -12.84 -6.68 9.13
C GLY A 21 -11.83 -7.15 10.14
N SER A 22 -12.13 -8.19 10.81
CA SER A 22 -11.29 -8.63 11.88
C SER A 22 -10.23 -9.55 11.36
N PHE A 23 -9.03 -9.06 11.16
CA PHE A 23 -7.97 -9.88 10.67
C PHE A 23 -6.88 -10.13 11.67
N GLU A 24 -7.04 -9.65 12.89
CA GLU A 24 -5.96 -9.76 13.84
C GLU A 24 -5.48 -11.15 14.05
N ASN A 25 -6.35 -12.11 14.05
CA ASN A 25 -5.93 -13.48 14.27
C ASN A 25 -5.67 -14.19 12.96
N ASP A 26 -6.07 -13.63 11.83
CA ASP A 26 -5.93 -14.28 10.56
C ASP A 26 -4.62 -13.97 9.87
N LEU A 27 -4.02 -12.82 10.14
CA LEU A 27 -2.82 -12.42 9.45
C LEU A 27 -1.57 -13.05 10.06
N GLY A 28 -1.61 -13.41 11.33
CA GLY A 28 -0.43 -13.92 12.01
C GLY A 28 0.59 -12.82 12.15
N THR A 29 1.88 -13.18 12.20
CA THR A 29 2.94 -12.23 12.47
C THR A 29 3.84 -11.96 11.26
N THR A 30 3.67 -12.70 10.17
CA THR A 30 4.46 -12.49 8.95
C THR A 30 3.49 -12.25 7.80
N TYR A 31 3.48 -11.05 7.27
CA TYR A 31 2.56 -10.68 6.19
C TYR A 31 2.99 -9.38 5.52
N ALA A 32 2.41 -9.09 4.36
CA ALA A 32 2.63 -7.84 3.66
C ALA A 32 1.35 -7.02 3.72
N GLU A 33 1.48 -5.73 3.91
CA GLU A 33 0.34 -4.84 3.96
C GLU A 33 0.57 -3.73 2.95
N ILE A 34 -0.38 -3.52 2.04
CA ILE A 34 -0.25 -2.58 0.94
C ILE A 34 -1.38 -1.56 1.01
N ASP A 35 -1.02 -0.33 1.31
CA ASP A 35 -1.94 0.80 1.41
C ASP A 35 -2.05 1.42 0.03
N LEU A 36 -3.15 1.13 -0.65
CA LEU A 36 -3.36 1.59 -2.03
C LEU A 36 -3.67 3.09 -2.08
N THR A 37 -4.17 3.65 -1.01
CA THR A 37 -4.49 5.09 -0.95
C THR A 37 -3.22 5.91 -0.83
N ASN A 38 -2.32 5.53 0.06
CA ASN A 38 -1.09 6.28 0.28
C ASN A 38 0.09 5.73 -0.53
N GLN A 39 -0.13 4.68 -1.29
CA GLN A 39 0.89 4.08 -2.16
C GLN A 39 2.14 3.73 -1.37
N ARG A 40 1.92 2.93 -0.33
CA ARG A 40 2.99 2.52 0.55
C ARG A 40 2.74 1.11 1.06
N MET A 41 3.79 0.35 1.32
CA MET A 41 3.62 -0.99 1.87
C MET A 41 4.58 -1.26 2.99
N TRP A 42 4.22 -2.22 3.81
CA TRP A 42 5.03 -2.68 4.92
C TRP A 42 5.12 -4.20 4.87
N MET A 43 6.31 -4.73 5.08
CA MET A 43 6.53 -6.16 5.23
C MET A 43 6.78 -6.44 6.71
N TYR A 44 5.95 -7.31 7.29
CA TYR A 44 6.08 -7.70 8.68
C TYR A 44 6.68 -9.10 8.75
N LYS A 45 7.62 -9.29 9.63
CA LYS A 45 8.22 -10.59 9.89
C LYS A 45 8.29 -10.77 11.40
N ASP A 46 7.68 -11.82 11.91
CA ASP A 46 7.64 -12.11 13.33
C ASP A 46 7.16 -10.91 14.14
N GLY A 47 6.14 -10.23 13.63
CA GLY A 47 5.51 -9.11 14.32
C GLY A 47 6.22 -7.78 14.18
N LYS A 48 7.34 -7.71 13.45
CA LYS A 48 8.09 -6.48 13.30
C LYS A 48 8.11 -6.04 11.86
N ILE A 49 8.13 -4.73 11.64
CA ILE A 49 8.26 -4.18 10.29
C ILE A 49 9.71 -4.33 9.88
N VAL A 50 9.96 -5.11 8.86
CA VAL A 50 11.30 -5.33 8.35
C VAL A 50 11.58 -4.55 7.07
N VAL A 51 10.54 -4.16 6.33
CA VAL A 51 10.68 -3.31 5.14
C VAL A 51 9.49 -2.37 5.09
N ALA A 52 9.72 -1.11 4.79
CA ALA A 52 8.67 -0.14 4.52
C ALA A 52 9.11 0.63 3.29
N THR A 53 8.23 0.80 2.32
CA THR A 53 8.60 1.46 1.06
C THR A 53 7.39 2.06 0.38
N ASP A 54 7.63 3.08 -0.42
CA ASP A 54 6.63 3.59 -1.34
C ASP A 54 6.49 2.60 -2.48
N VAL A 55 5.33 2.58 -3.12
CA VAL A 55 5.03 1.65 -4.21
C VAL A 55 4.30 2.38 -5.34
N VAL A 56 4.13 1.71 -6.47
CA VAL A 56 3.21 2.16 -7.52
C VAL A 56 2.31 0.96 -7.83
N THR A 57 1.03 1.08 -7.52
CA THR A 57 0.09 0.00 -7.76
C THR A 57 -0.68 0.23 -9.05
N GLY A 58 -1.73 -0.52 -9.27
CA GLY A 58 -2.50 -0.43 -10.50
C GLY A 58 -3.13 0.93 -10.72
N LYS A 59 -3.22 1.33 -11.98
CA LYS A 59 -3.84 2.59 -12.33
C LYS A 59 -5.31 2.52 -11.95
N PRO A 60 -5.84 3.50 -11.25
CA PRO A 60 -7.20 3.41 -10.73
C PRO A 60 -8.24 3.83 -11.77
N ASP A 61 -8.34 3.09 -12.85
CA ASP A 61 -9.23 3.40 -13.94
C ASP A 61 -10.39 2.40 -14.09
N GLY A 62 -10.54 1.51 -13.11
CA GLY A 62 -11.61 0.51 -13.14
C GLY A 62 -11.22 -0.76 -13.88
N GLU A 63 -10.07 -0.74 -14.56
CA GLU A 63 -9.66 -1.89 -15.33
C GLU A 63 -8.32 -2.39 -14.85
N HIS A 64 -7.45 -1.52 -14.41
CA HIS A 64 -6.09 -1.86 -14.01
C HIS A 64 -5.87 -1.72 -12.51
N ASP A 65 -6.93 -1.50 -11.75
CA ASP A 65 -6.80 -1.32 -10.32
C ASP A 65 -6.20 -2.55 -9.65
N THR A 66 -5.42 -2.35 -8.62
CA THR A 66 -5.02 -3.45 -7.76
C THR A 66 -6.22 -3.77 -6.85
N PRO A 67 -6.77 -4.96 -6.90
CA PRO A 67 -7.98 -5.26 -6.13
C PRO A 67 -7.72 -5.29 -4.63
N GLN A 68 -8.67 -4.78 -3.85
CA GLN A 68 -8.60 -4.87 -2.41
C GLN A 68 -8.89 -6.30 -1.97
N GLY A 69 -8.37 -6.68 -0.85
CA GLY A 69 -8.64 -7.98 -0.27
C GLY A 69 -7.47 -8.53 0.49
N THR A 70 -7.62 -9.72 1.01
CA THR A 70 -6.56 -10.45 1.68
C THR A 70 -6.26 -11.69 0.84
N TYR A 71 -5.02 -11.76 0.39
CA TYR A 71 -4.59 -12.82 -0.50
C TYR A 71 -3.45 -13.59 0.16
N LYS A 72 -2.94 -14.59 -0.51
CA LYS A 72 -1.80 -15.36 -0.03
C LYS A 72 -0.72 -15.35 -1.08
N LEU A 73 0.53 -15.19 -0.66
CA LEU A 73 1.66 -15.24 -1.58
C LEU A 73 1.72 -16.63 -2.18
N LYS A 74 1.66 -16.70 -3.50
CA LYS A 74 1.58 -17.98 -4.17
C LYS A 74 2.92 -18.66 -4.30
N TYR A 75 3.93 -17.95 -4.70
CA TYR A 75 5.27 -18.48 -4.84
C TYR A 75 6.25 -17.30 -4.99
N LYS A 76 7.52 -17.56 -5.05
CA LYS A 76 8.55 -16.57 -5.28
C LYS A 76 9.43 -17.05 -6.42
N GLU A 77 9.78 -16.17 -7.34
CA GLU A 77 10.60 -16.54 -8.47
C GLU A 77 11.60 -15.43 -8.77
N LYS A 78 12.89 -15.79 -8.95
CA LYS A 78 13.90 -14.85 -9.36
C LYS A 78 13.97 -14.83 -10.86
N ASN A 79 14.24 -13.66 -11.41
CA ASN A 79 14.47 -13.52 -12.86
C ASN A 79 13.30 -14.06 -13.69
N ALA A 80 12.11 -13.57 -13.38
CA ALA A 80 10.90 -13.96 -14.09
C ALA A 80 10.64 -13.01 -15.25
N THR A 81 9.87 -13.44 -16.22
CA THR A 81 9.44 -12.58 -17.31
C THR A 81 7.92 -12.49 -17.24
N LEU A 82 7.42 -11.26 -17.05
CA LEU A 82 5.99 -11.03 -16.99
C LEU A 82 5.48 -10.77 -18.39
N LYS A 83 4.53 -11.60 -18.84
CA LYS A 83 4.04 -11.51 -20.20
C LYS A 83 2.57 -11.19 -20.23
N GLY A 84 2.18 -10.33 -21.15
CA GLY A 84 0.79 -10.03 -21.42
C GLY A 84 0.61 -9.93 -22.92
N ALA A 85 -0.57 -9.54 -23.36
CA ALA A 85 -0.90 -9.49 -24.78
C ALA A 85 0.06 -8.58 -25.53
N ASN A 86 0.47 -7.47 -24.91
CA ASN A 86 1.29 -6.49 -25.59
C ASN A 86 2.60 -6.20 -24.89
N TYR A 87 3.04 -7.04 -23.96
CA TYR A 87 4.29 -6.76 -23.26
C TYR A 87 4.99 -8.02 -22.81
N SER A 88 6.27 -7.89 -22.61
CA SER A 88 7.10 -8.96 -22.08
C SER A 88 8.18 -8.24 -21.27
N THR A 89 8.09 -8.32 -19.95
CA THR A 89 8.92 -7.52 -19.06
C THR A 89 9.69 -8.41 -18.09
N PRO A 90 11.01 -8.35 -18.11
CA PRO A 90 11.79 -9.13 -17.14
C PRO A 90 11.83 -8.40 -15.80
N VAL A 91 11.72 -9.15 -14.73
CA VAL A 91 11.84 -8.61 -13.37
C VAL A 91 12.77 -9.54 -12.58
N ALA A 92 13.48 -8.97 -11.62
CA ALA A 92 14.41 -9.76 -10.82
C ALA A 92 13.71 -10.53 -9.71
N TRP A 93 12.65 -9.96 -9.13
CA TRP A 93 12.01 -10.53 -7.96
C TRP A 93 10.49 -10.57 -8.14
N TRP A 94 9.95 -11.74 -8.41
CA TRP A 94 8.51 -11.89 -8.70
C TRP A 94 7.81 -12.60 -7.55
N MET A 95 6.75 -12.01 -7.04
CA MET A 95 6.01 -12.51 -5.87
C MET A 95 4.50 -12.38 -6.10
N PRO A 96 3.90 -13.32 -6.85
CA PRO A 96 2.47 -13.22 -7.18
C PRO A 96 1.57 -13.61 -6.01
N PHE A 97 0.44 -12.93 -5.89
CA PHE A 97 -0.51 -13.23 -4.82
C PHE A 97 -1.97 -13.27 -5.29
N ASN A 98 -2.30 -12.76 -6.47
CA ASN A 98 -3.67 -12.76 -6.93
C ASN A 98 -3.70 -12.91 -8.46
N GLY A 99 -3.83 -14.13 -8.95
CA GLY A 99 -3.80 -14.40 -10.39
C GLY A 99 -2.46 -13.94 -10.96
N ASP A 100 -2.52 -13.02 -11.90
CA ASP A 100 -1.31 -12.47 -12.51
C ASP A 100 -0.82 -11.24 -11.77
N ILE A 101 -1.43 -10.88 -10.66
CA ILE A 101 -1.04 -9.72 -9.89
C ILE A 101 -0.08 -10.13 -8.79
N GLY A 102 1.01 -9.42 -8.68
CA GLY A 102 2.02 -9.70 -7.66
C GLY A 102 2.88 -8.49 -7.38
N MET A 103 3.83 -8.66 -6.47
CA MET A 103 4.81 -7.65 -6.14
C MET A 103 6.07 -7.92 -6.95
N HIS A 104 6.69 -6.87 -7.49
CA HIS A 104 7.94 -7.06 -8.24
C HIS A 104 8.69 -5.73 -8.37
N ASP A 105 9.98 -5.80 -8.70
CA ASP A 105 10.77 -4.63 -8.97
C ASP A 105 10.33 -3.98 -10.28
N ALA A 106 10.46 -2.67 -10.36
CA ALA A 106 10.06 -1.93 -11.55
C ALA A 106 11.05 -0.78 -11.80
N THR A 107 12.15 -1.10 -12.46
CA THR A 107 13.19 -0.11 -12.66
C THR A 107 12.79 0.96 -13.67
N TRP A 108 11.71 0.77 -14.39
CA TRP A 108 11.20 1.78 -15.32
C TRP A 108 10.43 2.90 -14.62
N GLN A 109 10.11 2.75 -13.33
CA GLN A 109 9.43 3.81 -12.60
C GLN A 109 10.48 4.76 -12.04
N PRO A 110 10.49 6.04 -12.42
CA PRO A 110 11.47 6.97 -11.87
C PRO A 110 11.21 7.35 -10.43
N THR A 111 9.97 7.27 -9.99
CA THR A 111 9.59 7.59 -8.61
C THR A 111 8.50 6.65 -8.16
N PHE A 112 8.32 6.57 -6.85
CA PHE A 112 7.30 5.71 -6.26
C PHE A 112 6.52 6.52 -5.22
N GLY A 113 5.31 6.11 -4.94
CA GLY A 113 4.49 6.76 -3.92
C GLY A 113 3.65 7.91 -4.46
N GLY A 114 2.91 8.52 -3.57
CA GLY A 114 2.10 9.69 -3.89
C GLY A 114 1.06 9.42 -4.95
N ASP A 115 0.98 10.31 -5.91
CA ASP A 115 -0.04 10.23 -6.96
C ASP A 115 0.48 9.62 -8.26
N ARG A 116 1.68 9.07 -8.25
CA ARG A 116 2.26 8.52 -9.47
C ARG A 116 1.37 7.48 -10.12
N TYR A 117 0.73 6.63 -9.31
CA TYR A 117 -0.09 5.53 -9.84
C TYR A 117 -1.32 6.02 -10.61
N ILE A 118 -1.73 7.26 -10.40
CA ILE A 118 -2.94 7.76 -11.07
C ILE A 118 -2.73 7.85 -12.57
N LYS A 119 -1.56 8.32 -13.00
CA LYS A 119 -1.28 8.42 -14.43
C LYS A 119 -0.31 7.35 -14.92
N HIS A 120 0.56 6.88 -14.07
CA HIS A 120 1.61 5.94 -14.46
C HIS A 120 1.52 4.63 -13.66
N GLY A 121 0.33 4.26 -13.25
CA GLY A 121 0.12 3.02 -12.52
C GLY A 121 0.34 1.79 -13.38
N SER A 122 0.48 0.66 -12.73
CA SER A 122 0.67 -0.60 -13.41
C SER A 122 -0.68 -1.15 -13.90
N HIS A 123 -0.68 -2.36 -14.40
CA HIS A 123 -1.90 -3.04 -14.80
C HIS A 123 -2.46 -3.88 -13.64
N GLY A 124 -2.07 -3.59 -12.42
CA GLY A 124 -2.56 -4.26 -11.22
C GLY A 124 -1.45 -4.69 -10.28
N CYS A 125 -0.25 -4.92 -10.78
CA CYS A 125 0.85 -5.36 -9.94
C CYS A 125 1.35 -4.24 -9.05
N VAL A 126 2.03 -4.61 -7.98
CA VAL A 126 2.62 -3.68 -7.03
C VAL A 126 4.08 -3.49 -7.42
N ASN A 127 4.39 -2.33 -7.97
CA ASN A 127 5.73 -2.00 -8.44
C ASN A 127 6.58 -1.49 -7.28
N LEU A 128 7.78 -1.99 -7.14
CA LEU A 128 8.67 -1.69 -6.03
C LEU A 128 10.03 -1.21 -6.52
N PRO A 129 10.72 -0.39 -5.73
CA PRO A 129 12.13 -0.13 -6.01
C PRO A 129 12.91 -1.44 -5.96
N LEU A 130 13.93 -1.56 -6.78
CA LEU A 130 14.67 -2.81 -6.94
C LEU A 130 15.22 -3.34 -5.62
N ASP A 131 15.85 -2.48 -4.82
CA ASP A 131 16.43 -2.91 -3.56
C ASP A 131 15.37 -3.32 -2.55
N LYS A 132 14.22 -2.69 -2.59
CA LYS A 132 13.13 -3.03 -1.67
C LYS A 132 12.47 -4.34 -2.08
N ALA A 133 12.34 -4.57 -3.38
CA ALA A 133 11.80 -5.84 -3.87
C ALA A 133 12.70 -6.99 -3.42
N ALA A 134 14.00 -6.81 -3.50
CA ALA A 134 14.95 -7.83 -3.05
C ALA A 134 14.80 -8.11 -1.55
N SER A 135 14.67 -7.06 -0.74
CA SER A 135 14.52 -7.22 0.70
C SER A 135 13.21 -7.91 1.05
N ILE A 136 12.12 -7.49 0.41
CA ILE A 136 10.81 -8.11 0.66
C ILE A 136 10.87 -9.59 0.25
N PHE A 137 11.49 -9.89 -0.88
CA PHE A 137 11.61 -11.26 -1.36
C PHE A 137 12.34 -12.13 -0.32
N ASN A 138 13.38 -11.58 0.30
CA ASN A 138 14.11 -12.35 1.29
C ASN A 138 13.27 -12.66 2.53
N TYR A 139 12.42 -11.77 2.96
CA TYR A 139 11.60 -11.99 4.14
C TYR A 139 10.29 -12.72 3.82
N ALA A 140 9.83 -12.69 2.59
CA ALA A 140 8.53 -13.22 2.23
C ALA A 140 8.50 -14.74 2.34
N VAL A 141 7.38 -15.26 2.83
CA VAL A 141 7.17 -16.69 3.01
C VAL A 141 5.98 -17.09 2.18
N VAL A 142 6.08 -18.18 1.43
CA VAL A 142 4.98 -18.67 0.60
C VAL A 142 3.78 -18.95 1.50
N ASN A 143 2.62 -18.55 1.04
CA ASN A 143 1.35 -18.63 1.75
C ASN A 143 1.16 -17.54 2.81
N MET A 144 2.09 -16.62 2.99
CA MET A 144 1.85 -15.50 3.91
C MET A 144 0.73 -14.63 3.38
N PRO A 145 -0.01 -13.97 4.25
CA PRO A 145 -1.04 -13.04 3.82
C PRO A 145 -0.48 -11.80 3.14
N VAL A 146 -1.18 -11.32 2.12
CA VAL A 146 -0.89 -10.05 1.46
C VAL A 146 -2.20 -9.28 1.47
N VAL A 147 -2.22 -8.15 2.15
CA VAL A 147 -3.44 -7.35 2.33
C VAL A 147 -3.35 -6.08 1.53
N CYS A 148 -4.33 -5.83 0.69
CA CYS A 148 -4.40 -4.62 -0.12
C CYS A 148 -5.67 -3.87 0.23
N TYR A 149 -5.57 -2.58 0.50
CA TYR A 149 -6.74 -1.82 0.90
C TYR A 149 -6.69 -0.35 0.50
N TYR A 150 -7.86 0.25 0.33
CA TYR A 150 -8.02 1.69 0.18
C TYR A 150 -8.67 2.22 1.45
N HIS A 151 -8.42 3.48 1.78
CA HIS A 151 -9.09 4.15 2.89
C HIS A 151 -9.16 5.65 2.60
N ALA A 152 -9.91 6.39 3.38
CA ALA A 152 -9.99 7.82 3.20
C ALA A 152 -8.66 8.45 3.55
N LYS A 153 -8.21 9.43 2.78
CA LYS A 153 -6.99 10.13 3.11
C LYS A 153 -7.25 11.04 4.30
N ALA A 154 -6.25 11.19 5.15
CA ALA A 154 -6.37 12.07 6.28
C ALA A 154 -6.48 13.50 5.77
N GLU A 155 -7.31 14.31 6.40
CA GLU A 155 -7.45 15.67 5.99
C GLU A 155 -6.30 16.48 6.46
N ASN A 156 -5.94 17.49 5.69
CA ASN A 156 -4.87 18.37 6.05
C ASN A 156 -5.34 19.25 7.20
N PRO A 157 -4.67 19.23 8.33
CA PRO A 157 -5.11 20.02 9.46
C PRO A 157 -5.16 21.51 9.16
N SER A 158 -4.32 22.02 8.30
CA SER A 158 -4.37 23.42 8.05
C SER A 158 -5.57 23.78 7.22
N ALA A 159 -6.13 22.87 6.48
CA ALA A 159 -7.33 23.19 5.74
C ALA A 159 -8.53 23.29 6.65
N SER A 160 -8.52 22.55 7.72
CA SER A 160 -9.71 22.61 8.56
C SER A 160 -9.75 23.80 9.42
N ASN A 161 -8.67 24.54 9.61
CA ASN A 161 -8.75 25.67 10.43
C ASN A 161 -9.37 26.79 9.78
N THR A 162 -9.50 26.89 8.54
CA THR A 162 -9.97 28.01 7.94
C THR A 162 -11.37 28.14 8.09
N SER A 163 -12.09 27.18 8.33
CA SER A 163 -13.47 27.41 8.32
C SER A 163 -14.03 27.82 9.58
N THR A 164 -13.37 27.92 10.56
CA THR A 164 -13.96 28.22 11.69
C THR A 164 -14.13 29.54 11.97
N GLU A 165 -13.63 30.38 11.48
CA GLU A 165 -13.70 31.61 11.80
C GLU A 165 -14.77 32.27 11.47
N THR A 166 -15.51 32.43 11.17
CA THR A 166 -16.42 33.20 10.79
C THR A 166 -17.47 33.32 11.56
N THR A 167 -17.95 33.26 12.04
CA THR A 167 -19.00 33.36 12.65
C THR A 167 -19.08 34.17 13.61
N THR A 168 -19.47 34.47 14.06
CA THR A 168 -19.52 35.15 15.05
C THR A 168 -19.71 36.38 15.06
N GLN A 169 -20.09 36.97 15.05
CA GLN A 169 -20.23 38.13 15.15
C GLN A 169 -21.31 38.67 15.54
N THR A 170 -21.86 38.91 15.71
CA THR A 170 -22.80 39.28 16.08
C THR A 170 -23.01 40.20 16.75
N THR A 171 -23.35 40.83 16.94
CA THR A 171 -23.67 41.50 17.39
C THR A 171 -24.32 42.23 18.11
N THR A 172 -24.89 42.48 18.31
CA THR A 172 -25.39 42.99 19.05
C THR A 172 -25.64 44.13 19.28
N LYS A 173 -26.13 44.64 19.40
CA LYS A 173 -26.39 45.54 19.68
C LYS A 173 -27.09 46.16 20.38
N ALA A 174 -27.47 46.60 20.62
CA ALA A 174 -27.90 47.05 21.34
C ALA A 174 -28.45 48.02 21.62
N SER A 175 -28.88 48.47 21.72
CA SER A 175 -29.40 49.33 22.07
C SER A 175 -29.59 49.98 22.59
#